data_e7cd1bd01335324640f9d8f0510c4a48
#
_entry.id   e7cd1bd01335324640f9d8f0510c4a48
#
_cell.length_a   1.000
_cell.length_b   1.000
_cell.length_c   1.000
_cell.angle_alpha   90.00
_cell.angle_beta   90.00
_cell.angle_gamma   90.00
#
_symmetry.space_group_name_H-M   'P 1'
#
loop_
_entity.id
_entity.type
_entity.pdbx_description
1 polymer ?
#
loop_
_entity_poly.entity_id
_entity_poly.type
_entity_poly.pdbx_seq_one_letter_code
_entity_poly.pdbx_strand_id
1 'polypeptide(L)'
;AAGVFQSFQYPVGLPGVTLKEYIDEINPELTEKEIKELSEKFNVDQFLDRDVNVDLSGGEKKRSELFQLAVKKPQVALLDEIDSGLDIDAIKSVSSLINENRDNETSYILVTHYSRILKYLEVDRVHIVVQGNVIKSGGQELIEEVDSNGYTQYQE
;
A
#
# COMPACT_ATOMS: atom_id res chain seq x y z
N ALA A 1 -8.32 -4.36 -19.13
CA ALA A 1 -7.89 -4.78 -17.79
C ALA A 1 -8.51 -3.81 -16.78
N ALA A 2 -9.11 -4.32 -15.71
CA ALA A 2 -9.71 -3.47 -14.68
C ALA A 2 -8.62 -2.60 -14.07
N GLY A 3 -8.82 -1.30 -14.03
CA GLY A 3 -7.90 -0.31 -13.46
C GLY A 3 -7.84 -0.37 -11.93
N VAL A 4 -7.95 -1.55 -11.33
CA VAL A 4 -7.95 -1.76 -9.88
C VAL A 4 -6.77 -2.64 -9.49
N PHE A 5 -6.07 -2.24 -8.43
CA PHE A 5 -5.08 -3.02 -7.71
C PHE A 5 -5.53 -3.17 -6.26
N GLN A 6 -5.29 -4.33 -5.67
CA GLN A 6 -5.55 -4.57 -4.25
C GLN A 6 -4.30 -5.15 -3.60
N SER A 7 -3.82 -4.47 -2.55
CA SER A 7 -2.87 -5.02 -1.59
C SER A 7 -3.65 -5.66 -0.45
N PHE A 8 -3.41 -6.94 -0.20
CA PHE A 8 -4.10 -7.65 0.87
C PHE A 8 -3.38 -7.47 2.21
N GLN A 9 -4.12 -7.59 3.30
CA GLN A 9 -3.56 -7.62 4.66
C GLN A 9 -2.44 -8.67 4.77
N TYR A 10 -2.67 -9.85 4.19
CA TYR A 10 -1.68 -10.93 4.08
C TYR A 10 -1.36 -11.17 2.60
N PRO A 11 -0.22 -10.63 2.10
CA PRO A 11 0.19 -10.83 0.72
C PRO A 11 0.34 -12.32 0.35
N VAL A 12 -0.28 -12.71 -0.75
CA VAL A 12 -0.23 -14.09 -1.23
C VAL A 12 1.13 -14.34 -1.91
N GLY A 13 1.79 -15.44 -1.54
CA GLY A 13 2.98 -15.91 -2.23
C GLY A 13 2.62 -16.66 -3.51
N LEU A 14 3.44 -16.53 -4.55
CA LEU A 14 3.31 -17.25 -5.83
C LEU A 14 4.54 -18.15 -6.05
N PRO A 15 4.58 -19.36 -5.47
CA PRO A 15 5.72 -20.27 -5.67
C PRO A 15 5.91 -20.62 -7.15
N GLY A 16 7.14 -20.54 -7.63
CA GLY A 16 7.50 -20.85 -9.01
C GLY A 16 7.29 -19.70 -10.00
N VAL A 17 6.96 -18.51 -9.52
CA VAL A 17 6.89 -17.28 -10.35
C VAL A 17 7.77 -16.22 -9.70
N THR A 18 8.86 -15.84 -10.34
CA THR A 18 9.73 -14.78 -9.84
C THR A 18 9.05 -13.41 -9.90
N LEU A 19 9.49 -12.47 -9.05
CA LEU A 19 8.96 -11.11 -9.07
C LEU A 19 9.21 -10.46 -10.45
N LYS A 20 10.35 -10.73 -11.06
CA LYS A 20 10.67 -10.22 -12.41
C LYS A 20 9.69 -10.75 -13.45
N GLU A 21 9.47 -12.07 -13.52
CA GLU A 21 8.51 -12.67 -14.45
C GLU A 21 7.10 -12.11 -14.27
N TYR A 22 6.69 -11.91 -13.01
CA TYR A 22 5.39 -11.32 -12.70
C TYR A 22 5.30 -9.85 -13.19
N ILE A 23 6.36 -9.05 -13.03
CA ILE A 23 6.41 -7.66 -13.50
C ILE A 23 6.36 -7.60 -15.03
N ASP A 24 7.11 -8.45 -15.71
CA ASP A 24 7.12 -8.55 -17.19
C ASP A 24 5.71 -8.89 -17.73
N GLU A 25 4.94 -9.72 -17.02
CA GLU A 25 3.57 -10.09 -17.42
C GLU A 25 2.57 -8.95 -17.18
N ILE A 26 2.66 -8.23 -16.04
CA ILE A 26 1.69 -7.18 -15.72
C ILE A 26 1.94 -5.86 -16.46
N ASN A 27 3.17 -5.61 -16.90
CA ASN A 27 3.54 -4.45 -17.72
C ASN A 27 4.70 -4.78 -18.68
N PRO A 28 4.43 -5.45 -19.80
CA PRO A 28 5.47 -5.87 -20.76
C PRO A 28 6.13 -4.70 -21.51
N GLU A 29 5.63 -3.47 -21.34
CA GLU A 29 6.19 -2.29 -22.01
C GLU A 29 7.34 -1.66 -21.20
N LEU A 30 7.55 -2.07 -19.93
CA LEU A 30 8.65 -1.57 -19.11
C LEU A 30 9.99 -2.11 -19.61
N THR A 31 10.93 -1.19 -19.75
CA THR A 31 12.31 -1.56 -20.08
C THR A 31 13.05 -2.10 -18.85
N GLU A 32 14.08 -2.92 -19.04
CA GLU A 32 14.96 -3.40 -17.98
C GLU A 32 15.53 -2.25 -17.13
N LYS A 33 15.81 -1.11 -17.74
CA LYS A 33 16.31 0.08 -17.04
C LYS A 33 15.25 0.64 -16.08
N GLU A 34 14.01 0.76 -16.53
CA GLU A 34 12.90 1.26 -15.70
C GLU A 34 12.57 0.31 -14.56
N ILE A 35 12.58 -1.01 -14.82
CA ILE A 35 12.41 -2.04 -13.79
C ILE A 35 13.50 -1.90 -12.74
N LYS A 36 14.74 -1.74 -13.14
CA LYS A 36 15.86 -1.56 -12.23
C LYS A 36 15.71 -0.29 -11.37
N GLU A 37 15.46 0.87 -11.99
CA GLU A 37 15.30 2.14 -11.28
C GLU A 37 14.13 2.09 -10.28
N LEU A 38 12.99 1.49 -10.68
CA LEU A 38 11.86 1.30 -9.78
C LEU A 38 12.19 0.32 -8.65
N SER A 39 12.80 -0.83 -8.94
CA SER A 39 13.10 -1.83 -7.91
C SER A 39 14.08 -1.30 -6.87
N GLU A 40 15.08 -0.51 -7.27
CA GLU A 40 15.99 0.19 -6.37
C GLU A 40 15.24 1.21 -5.50
N LYS A 41 14.33 2.00 -6.09
CA LYS A 41 13.50 2.97 -5.36
C LYS A 41 12.67 2.32 -4.25
N PHE A 42 12.08 1.14 -4.52
CA PHE A 42 11.29 0.39 -3.55
C PHE A 42 12.13 -0.53 -2.66
N ASN A 43 13.45 -0.58 -2.88
CA ASN A 43 14.38 -1.46 -2.17
C ASN A 43 13.97 -2.94 -2.26
N VAL A 44 13.67 -3.38 -3.49
CA VAL A 44 13.24 -4.75 -3.84
C VAL A 44 14.10 -5.37 -4.95
N ASP A 45 15.12 -4.67 -5.43
CA ASP A 45 16.03 -5.12 -6.48
C ASP A 45 16.64 -6.49 -6.20
N GLN A 46 16.97 -6.75 -4.94
CA GLN A 46 17.52 -8.03 -4.46
C GLN A 46 16.49 -9.18 -4.47
N PHE A 47 15.20 -8.90 -4.72
CA PHE A 47 14.13 -9.89 -4.73
C PHE A 47 13.59 -10.19 -6.14
N LEU A 48 14.09 -9.52 -7.18
CA LEU A 48 13.58 -9.70 -8.56
C LEU A 48 13.64 -11.15 -9.04
N ASP A 49 14.69 -11.89 -8.67
CA ASP A 49 14.87 -13.29 -9.04
C ASP A 49 14.28 -14.28 -8.01
N ARG A 50 13.52 -13.79 -7.03
CA ARG A 50 12.85 -14.61 -6.02
C ARG A 50 11.36 -14.71 -6.32
N ASP A 51 10.76 -15.81 -5.89
CA ASP A 51 9.31 -16.01 -6.00
C ASP A 51 8.53 -14.88 -5.31
N VAL A 52 7.47 -14.41 -5.96
CA VAL A 52 6.63 -13.30 -5.45
C VAL A 52 6.16 -13.60 -4.03
N ASN A 53 6.51 -12.72 -3.10
CA ASN A 53 6.10 -12.77 -1.69
C ASN A 53 6.43 -14.07 -0.93
N VAL A 54 7.31 -14.92 -1.46
CA VAL A 54 7.77 -16.15 -0.78
C VAL A 54 9.03 -15.84 0.03
N ASP A 55 9.07 -16.32 1.26
CA ASP A 55 10.21 -16.16 2.19
C ASP A 55 10.69 -14.72 2.39
N LEU A 56 9.76 -13.76 2.31
CA LEU A 56 9.98 -12.35 2.60
C LEU A 56 9.42 -12.01 3.99
N SER A 57 10.09 -11.11 4.70
CA SER A 57 9.55 -10.48 5.92
C SER A 57 8.31 -9.63 5.61
N GLY A 58 7.54 -9.28 6.64
CA GLY A 58 6.33 -8.45 6.46
C GLY A 58 6.61 -7.13 5.72
N GLY A 59 7.67 -6.41 6.12
CA GLY A 59 8.06 -5.16 5.47
C GLY A 59 8.53 -5.34 4.02
N GLU A 60 9.25 -6.43 3.73
CA GLU A 60 9.69 -6.76 2.37
C GLU A 60 8.50 -7.09 1.47
N LYS A 61 7.52 -7.86 1.97
CA LYS A 61 6.27 -8.14 1.25
C LYS A 61 5.52 -6.85 0.92
N LYS A 62 5.39 -5.92 1.87
CA LYS A 62 4.69 -4.65 1.64
C LYS A 62 5.41 -3.77 0.61
N ARG A 63 6.75 -3.70 0.66
CA ARG A 63 7.52 -3.01 -0.39
C ARG A 63 7.37 -3.66 -1.76
N SER A 64 7.38 -5.01 -1.82
CA SER A 64 7.12 -5.76 -3.05
C SER A 64 5.74 -5.46 -3.63
N GLU A 65 4.68 -5.39 -2.82
CA GLU A 65 3.34 -5.03 -3.27
C GLU A 65 3.25 -3.59 -3.77
N LEU A 66 3.89 -2.63 -3.07
CA LEU A 66 3.95 -1.23 -3.53
C LEU A 66 4.74 -1.09 -4.84
N PHE A 67 5.80 -1.87 -5.03
CA PHE A 67 6.51 -1.94 -6.30
C PHE A 67 5.61 -2.45 -7.43
N GLN A 68 4.87 -3.55 -7.20
CA GLN A 68 3.88 -4.08 -8.15
C GLN A 68 2.79 -3.04 -8.47
N LEU A 69 2.31 -2.29 -7.47
CA LEU A 69 1.37 -1.19 -7.65
C LEU A 69 1.95 -0.09 -8.56
N ALA A 70 3.18 0.34 -8.30
CA ALA A 70 3.85 1.38 -9.08
C ALA A 70 4.10 0.96 -10.54
N VAL A 71 4.38 -0.32 -10.77
CA VAL A 71 4.51 -0.90 -12.12
C VAL A 71 3.15 -0.93 -12.85
N LYS A 72 2.09 -1.34 -12.14
CA LYS A 72 0.76 -1.52 -12.73
C LYS A 72 0.07 -0.21 -13.04
N LYS A 73 0.32 0.86 -12.29
CA LYS A 73 -0.32 2.19 -12.40
C LYS A 73 -1.85 2.08 -12.56
N PRO A 74 -2.56 1.53 -11.56
CA PRO A 74 -4.00 1.35 -11.65
C PRO A 74 -4.75 2.67 -11.48
N GLN A 75 -6.01 2.74 -11.89
CA GLN A 75 -6.88 3.89 -11.61
C GLN A 75 -7.32 3.92 -10.12
N VAL A 76 -7.44 2.76 -9.50
CA VAL A 76 -7.80 2.63 -8.08
C VAL A 76 -6.86 1.63 -7.40
N ALA A 77 -6.27 2.04 -6.29
CA ALA A 77 -5.46 1.22 -5.40
C ALA A 77 -6.18 1.03 -4.06
N LEU A 78 -6.53 -0.21 -3.73
CA LEU A 78 -7.07 -0.59 -2.42
C LEU A 78 -5.92 -1.14 -1.57
N LEU A 79 -5.60 -0.45 -0.48
CA LEU A 79 -4.51 -0.80 0.43
C LEU A 79 -5.10 -1.25 1.76
N ASP A 80 -5.18 -2.57 1.96
CA ASP A 80 -5.81 -3.16 3.14
C ASP A 80 -4.77 -3.46 4.21
N GLU A 81 -4.84 -2.70 5.33
CA GLU A 81 -3.95 -2.80 6.49
C GLU A 81 -2.46 -2.90 6.12
N ILE A 82 -2.02 -2.06 5.19
CA ILE A 82 -0.64 -2.09 4.68
C ILE A 82 0.41 -1.81 5.77
N ASP A 83 0.00 -1.26 6.89
CA ASP A 83 0.83 -0.94 8.08
C ASP A 83 0.85 -2.05 9.13
N SER A 84 0.06 -3.11 8.95
CA SER A 84 -0.02 -4.22 9.89
C SER A 84 1.32 -4.96 10.01
N GLY A 85 1.80 -5.12 11.26
CA GLY A 85 3.05 -5.82 11.55
C GLY A 85 4.33 -5.06 11.17
N LEU A 86 4.24 -3.80 10.76
CA LEU A 86 5.39 -2.96 10.46
C LEU A 86 5.88 -2.19 11.70
N ASP A 87 7.20 -2.05 11.82
CA ASP A 87 7.81 -1.11 12.75
C ASP A 87 7.70 0.34 12.24
N ILE A 88 8.09 1.31 13.07
CA ILE A 88 7.92 2.73 12.75
C ILE A 88 8.73 3.17 11.52
N ASP A 89 9.91 2.60 11.30
CA ASP A 89 10.76 2.98 10.19
C ASP A 89 10.24 2.39 8.87
N ALA A 90 9.72 1.16 8.92
CA ALA A 90 9.02 0.55 7.79
C ALA A 90 7.73 1.33 7.43
N ILE A 91 6.95 1.79 8.42
CA ILE A 91 5.78 2.64 8.19
C ILE A 91 6.16 3.94 7.50
N LYS A 92 7.20 4.64 7.95
CA LYS A 92 7.68 5.87 7.32
C LYS A 92 8.10 5.62 5.86
N SER A 93 8.88 4.53 5.64
CA SER A 93 9.34 4.15 4.30
C SER A 93 8.15 3.87 3.35
N VAL A 94 7.19 3.08 3.79
CA VAL A 94 5.97 2.76 3.03
C VAL A 94 5.15 4.03 2.74
N SER A 95 4.96 4.90 3.72
CA SER A 95 4.22 6.16 3.54
C SER A 95 4.91 7.11 2.55
N SER A 96 6.25 7.22 2.62
CA SER A 96 7.04 8.01 1.65
C SER A 96 6.83 7.49 0.24
N LEU A 97 6.91 6.17 0.04
CA LEU A 97 6.69 5.55 -1.26
C LEU A 97 5.27 5.80 -1.81
N ILE A 98 4.24 5.76 -0.95
CA ILE A 98 2.86 6.09 -1.36
C ILE A 98 2.79 7.56 -1.77
N ASN A 99 3.26 8.49 -0.94
CA ASN A 99 3.21 9.92 -1.23
C ASN A 99 3.98 10.28 -2.51
N GLU A 100 5.17 9.71 -2.72
CA GLU A 100 6.00 9.94 -3.90
C GLU A 100 5.42 9.37 -5.20
N ASN A 101 4.55 8.36 -5.09
CA ASN A 101 3.88 7.75 -6.25
C ASN A 101 2.44 8.25 -6.42
N ARG A 102 2.00 9.22 -5.60
CA ARG A 102 0.73 9.91 -5.86
C ARG A 102 0.85 10.68 -7.16
N ASP A 103 -0.05 10.38 -8.06
CA ASP A 103 -0.30 11.14 -9.27
C ASP A 103 -1.79 11.49 -9.31
N ASN A 104 -2.20 12.29 -10.28
CA ASN A 104 -3.61 12.66 -10.44
C ASN A 104 -4.44 11.57 -11.15
N GLU A 105 -3.85 10.44 -11.46
CA GLU A 105 -4.47 9.36 -12.23
C GLU A 105 -4.90 8.19 -11.33
N THR A 106 -4.22 7.98 -10.18
CA THR A 106 -4.52 6.90 -9.24
C THR A 106 -5.25 7.40 -8.00
N SER A 107 -6.42 6.83 -7.72
CA SER A 107 -7.13 7.02 -6.45
C SER A 107 -6.70 5.95 -5.44
N TYR A 108 -6.19 6.37 -4.29
CA TYR A 108 -5.80 5.48 -3.20
C TYR A 108 -6.90 5.39 -2.15
N ILE A 109 -7.30 4.17 -1.80
CA ILE A 109 -8.20 3.88 -0.69
C ILE A 109 -7.43 3.03 0.31
N LEU A 110 -7.10 3.63 1.46
CA LEU A 110 -6.40 2.96 2.54
C LEU A 110 -7.41 2.54 3.62
N VAL A 111 -7.39 1.27 3.97
CA VAL A 111 -8.11 0.74 5.14
C VAL A 111 -7.09 0.46 6.23
N THR A 112 -7.27 1.07 7.40
CA THR A 112 -6.44 0.82 8.57
C THR A 112 -7.24 1.06 9.85
N HIS A 113 -6.88 0.36 10.91
CA HIS A 113 -7.38 0.62 12.27
C HIS A 113 -6.32 1.31 13.16
N TYR A 114 -5.17 1.67 12.58
CA TYR A 114 -4.10 2.40 13.25
C TYR A 114 -3.92 3.79 12.65
N SER A 115 -4.05 4.82 13.49
CA SER A 115 -3.82 6.21 13.08
C SER A 115 -2.36 6.53 12.76
N ARG A 116 -1.42 5.70 13.24
CA ARG A 116 0.02 5.98 13.11
C ARG A 116 0.53 6.14 11.68
N ILE A 117 0.03 5.35 10.71
CA ILE A 117 0.41 5.50 9.29
C ILE A 117 -0.13 6.81 8.72
N LEU A 118 -1.33 7.22 9.14
CA LEU A 118 -2.00 8.43 8.64
C LEU A 118 -1.26 9.72 8.99
N LYS A 119 -0.35 9.69 9.99
CA LYS A 119 0.52 10.82 10.35
C LYS A 119 1.61 11.10 9.32
N TYR A 120 1.89 10.14 8.45
CA TYR A 120 2.93 10.21 7.42
C TYR A 120 2.36 10.27 6.00
N LEU A 121 1.03 10.16 5.87
CA LEU A 121 0.34 10.23 4.58
C LEU A 121 -0.36 11.57 4.41
N GLU A 122 -0.36 12.08 3.18
CA GLU A 122 -1.23 13.15 2.77
C GLU A 122 -2.61 12.59 2.48
N VAL A 123 -3.59 12.91 3.31
CA VAL A 123 -4.94 12.36 3.25
C VAL A 123 -5.94 13.42 2.81
N ASP A 124 -6.66 13.18 1.71
CA ASP A 124 -7.68 14.12 1.20
C ASP A 124 -9.00 13.96 1.94
N ARG A 125 -9.37 12.73 2.33
CA ARG A 125 -10.63 12.43 2.99
C ARG A 125 -10.52 11.24 3.92
N VAL A 126 -11.19 11.34 5.06
CA VAL A 126 -11.29 10.29 6.08
C VAL A 126 -12.74 9.88 6.25
N HIS A 127 -12.97 8.57 6.34
CA HIS A 127 -14.27 7.99 6.65
C HIS A 127 -14.15 7.08 7.85
N ILE A 128 -15.02 7.26 8.84
CA ILE A 128 -15.13 6.36 9.99
C ILE A 128 -16.25 5.36 9.69
N VAL A 129 -15.88 4.08 9.67
CA VAL A 129 -16.79 2.97 9.34
C VAL A 129 -17.02 2.12 10.58
N VAL A 130 -18.28 1.90 10.95
CA VAL A 130 -18.69 1.04 12.06
C VAL A 130 -19.79 0.10 11.59
N GLN A 131 -19.63 -1.17 11.85
CA GLN A 131 -20.60 -2.22 11.44
C GLN A 131 -21.02 -2.13 9.96
N GLY A 132 -20.07 -1.82 9.08
CA GLY A 132 -20.30 -1.71 7.64
C GLY A 132 -20.94 -0.39 7.17
N ASN A 133 -21.19 0.57 8.08
CA ASN A 133 -21.78 1.86 7.75
C ASN A 133 -20.76 2.98 7.91
N VAL A 134 -20.72 3.92 6.96
CA VAL A 134 -19.98 5.17 7.09
C VAL A 134 -20.77 6.09 8.01
N ILE A 135 -20.27 6.33 9.22
CA ILE A 135 -20.94 7.14 10.25
C ILE A 135 -20.43 8.58 10.30
N LYS A 136 -19.20 8.82 9.86
CA LYS A 136 -18.64 10.17 9.82
C LYS A 136 -17.65 10.28 8.65
N SER A 137 -17.62 11.44 8.02
CA SER A 137 -16.68 11.78 6.95
C SER A 137 -16.13 13.19 7.16
N GLY A 138 -14.84 13.38 6.90
CA GLY A 138 -14.16 14.67 7.06
C GLY A 138 -12.76 14.65 6.47
N GLY A 139 -11.94 15.58 6.88
CA GLY A 139 -10.53 15.66 6.51
C GLY A 139 -9.61 15.06 7.59
N GLN A 140 -8.39 15.56 7.62
CA GLN A 140 -7.34 15.09 8.54
C GLN A 140 -7.68 15.31 10.02
N GLU A 141 -8.58 16.26 10.35
CA GLU A 141 -9.07 16.53 11.69
C GLU A 141 -9.72 15.30 12.34
N LEU A 142 -10.31 14.39 11.55
CA LEU A 142 -10.88 13.15 12.07
C LEU A 142 -9.82 12.18 12.60
N ILE A 143 -8.62 12.23 12.07
CA ILE A 143 -7.50 11.41 12.54
C ILE A 143 -7.11 11.86 13.94
N GLU A 144 -7.01 13.17 14.17
CA GLU A 144 -6.70 13.75 15.47
C GLU A 144 -7.81 13.48 16.50
N GLU A 145 -9.05 13.51 16.07
CA GLU A 145 -10.21 13.19 16.90
C GLU A 145 -10.19 11.73 17.38
N VAL A 146 -9.88 10.79 16.46
CA VAL A 146 -9.76 9.37 16.80
C VAL A 146 -8.54 9.11 17.69
N ASP A 147 -7.41 9.75 17.41
CA ASP A 147 -6.19 9.64 18.24
C ASP A 147 -6.44 10.10 19.68
N SER A 148 -7.24 11.17 19.86
CA SER A 148 -7.49 11.77 21.18
C SER A 148 -8.59 11.05 21.96
N ASN A 149 -9.65 10.61 21.30
CA ASN A 149 -10.89 10.13 21.94
C ASN A 149 -11.14 8.63 21.73
N GLY A 150 -10.36 7.97 20.84
CA GLY A 150 -10.59 6.59 20.46
C GLY A 150 -11.86 6.39 19.62
N TYR A 151 -12.21 5.12 19.37
CA TYR A 151 -13.38 4.75 18.59
C TYR A 151 -14.67 4.60 19.40
N THR A 152 -14.59 4.65 20.74
CA THR A 152 -15.75 4.37 21.64
C THR A 152 -16.92 5.30 21.38
N GLN A 153 -16.65 6.57 21.06
CA GLN A 153 -17.67 7.58 20.76
C GLN A 153 -18.51 7.27 19.48
N TYR A 154 -18.06 6.31 18.68
CA TYR A 154 -18.71 5.93 17.43
C TYR A 154 -19.41 4.55 17.52
N GLN A 155 -19.38 3.90 18.68
CA GLN A 155 -19.88 2.52 18.86
C GLN A 155 -21.27 2.49 19.53
N GLU A 156 -21.89 3.65 19.84
CA GLU A 156 -23.21 3.75 20.44
C GLU A 156 -24.36 3.71 19.41
#